data_6a82044e2cf9decc96e65f65d94a1bd4
#
_entry.id   6a82044e2cf9decc96e65f65d94a1bd4
#
_cell.length_a   1.000
_cell.length_b   1.000
_cell.length_c   1.000
_cell.angle_alpha   90.00
_cell.angle_beta   90.00
_cell.angle_gamma   90.00
#
_symmetry.space_group_name_H-M   'P 1'
#
loop_
_entity.id
_entity.type
_entity.pdbx_description
1 polymer ?
#
loop_
_entity_poly.entity_id
_entity_poly.type
_entity_poly.pdbx_seq_one_letter_code
_entity_poly.pdbx_strand_id
1 'polypeptide(L)'
;MKSNKRNNLHLGDVAKMGRAPAFGTMVKPIGSACNLDCHYCYYRDKSEIYGNTMPRMSEELLETYIRQYIQGASQQTISFCWHGGEPLMAGLPFFRKAMELQRKYAGDKVIENTLQTNGILVNEEWCSFFKDNGFLVGLSLDGPEDIHDAFRHDCGGAPTFARVMKALELMNRTGVDFNILSTVNARSEGRGAEVYKFLRSLNRYMQFLPVVEYVRQRPGKRPLIVSPDEEDAVEAPWSVSAKGYGQFMCDVFDEWVKYDVGNWFVQLFDVTLANWCGVQPPLCAFGEICGDGMVVEHNGDVYSCDHFVYPEYRLGNIMQGELADMYRSDEQQSFGRDKRDALPLECKRCNYYFLCHGECPKHRFGYAKNGEPYMNVLCEGYKMFFRHTDPYMRYMKTLIEKGEPASGVMDMKK
;
A
#
# COMPACT_ATOMS: atom_id res chain seq x y z
N MET A 1 0.48 47.70 23.68
CA MET A 1 -0.73 46.92 24.02
C MET A 1 -0.71 45.66 23.21
N LYS A 2 -0.32 44.50 23.82
CA LYS A 2 -0.33 43.18 23.15
C LYS A 2 -1.72 42.61 23.36
N SER A 3 -2.45 42.35 22.27
CA SER A 3 -3.78 41.75 22.29
C SER A 3 -3.62 40.25 22.62
N ASN A 4 -4.16 39.85 23.77
CA ASN A 4 -4.33 38.49 24.22
C ASN A 4 -5.41 37.84 23.32
N LYS A 5 -5.01 37.04 22.32
CA LYS A 5 -5.93 36.11 21.65
C LYS A 5 -6.23 34.96 22.62
N ARG A 6 -7.39 35.00 23.26
CA ARG A 6 -7.95 33.84 23.96
C ARG A 6 -8.26 32.76 22.92
N ASN A 7 -7.52 31.68 22.97
CA ASN A 7 -7.88 30.46 22.24
C ASN A 7 -9.21 29.95 22.82
N ASN A 8 -10.29 30.10 22.07
CA ASN A 8 -11.56 29.46 22.38
C ASN A 8 -11.44 27.98 21.96
N LEU A 9 -11.01 27.14 22.88
CA LEU A 9 -11.12 25.67 22.74
C LEU A 9 -12.60 25.29 22.79
N HIS A 10 -13.13 24.74 21.73
CA HIS A 10 -14.49 24.21 21.72
C HIS A 10 -14.55 22.92 22.58
N LEU A 11 -15.69 22.71 23.28
CA LEU A 11 -15.92 21.49 24.10
C LEU A 11 -15.64 20.18 23.32
N GLY A 12 -15.85 20.18 21.99
CA GLY A 12 -15.52 19.05 21.10
C GLY A 12 -14.03 18.78 20.96
N ASP A 13 -13.18 19.80 21.11
CA ASP A 13 -11.72 19.65 21.02
C ASP A 13 -11.15 19.12 22.33
N VAL A 14 -11.72 19.51 23.46
CA VAL A 14 -11.36 18.98 24.79
C VAL A 14 -11.75 17.50 24.92
N ALA A 15 -12.87 17.08 24.35
CA ALA A 15 -13.30 15.68 24.34
C ALA A 15 -12.39 14.79 23.45
N LYS A 16 -11.78 15.35 22.41
CA LYS A 16 -10.81 14.67 21.55
C LYS A 16 -9.41 14.60 22.16
N MET A 17 -9.02 15.54 22.98
CA MET A 17 -7.70 15.59 23.67
C MET A 17 -7.50 14.49 24.71
N GLY A 18 -8.55 13.80 25.14
CA GLY A 18 -8.50 12.75 26.18
C GLY A 18 -8.52 11.30 25.67
N ARG A 19 -8.78 11.06 24.36
CA ARG A 19 -8.79 9.70 23.81
C ARG A 19 -7.55 9.49 22.92
N ALA A 20 -6.88 8.34 23.13
CA ALA A 20 -5.84 7.89 22.22
C ALA A 20 -6.42 7.77 20.81
N PRO A 21 -5.71 8.21 19.75
CA PRO A 21 -6.20 8.12 18.37
C PRO A 21 -6.13 6.68 17.83
N ALA A 22 -7.01 6.36 16.87
CA ALA A 22 -6.85 5.15 16.06
C ALA A 22 -5.96 5.48 14.86
N PHE A 23 -4.82 4.83 14.74
CA PHE A 23 -3.91 4.99 13.61
C PHE A 23 -3.14 3.69 13.33
N GLY A 24 -2.60 3.58 12.12
CA GLY A 24 -1.72 2.51 11.70
C GLY A 24 -0.29 2.99 11.46
N THR A 25 0.64 2.05 11.44
CA THR A 25 2.02 2.34 11.05
C THR A 25 2.58 1.26 10.15
N MET A 26 3.41 1.70 9.19
CA MET A 26 4.30 0.81 8.45
C MET A 26 5.71 1.07 8.94
N VAL A 27 6.50 0.03 9.17
CA VAL A 27 7.86 0.18 9.68
C VAL A 27 8.87 -0.40 8.72
N LYS A 28 9.99 0.31 8.56
CA LYS A 28 11.08 0.01 7.64
C LYS A 28 12.37 -0.34 8.42
N PRO A 29 12.52 -1.58 8.92
CA PRO A 29 13.62 -1.95 9.84
C PRO A 29 15.01 -1.74 9.26
N ILE A 30 15.14 -1.76 7.94
CA ILE A 30 16.40 -1.62 7.21
C ILE A 30 16.32 -0.52 6.13
N GLY A 31 15.35 0.42 6.28
CA GLY A 31 15.17 1.48 5.29
C GLY A 31 14.97 0.94 3.88
N SER A 32 15.69 1.51 2.92
CA SER A 32 15.62 1.12 1.50
C SER A 32 16.58 -0.02 1.10
N ALA A 33 17.35 -0.60 2.04
CA ALA A 33 18.24 -1.71 1.71
C ALA A 33 17.46 -2.92 1.19
N CYS A 34 17.88 -3.45 0.04
CA CYS A 34 17.21 -4.57 -0.62
C CYS A 34 18.24 -5.45 -1.34
N ASN A 35 17.93 -6.74 -1.44
CA ASN A 35 18.69 -7.71 -2.24
C ASN A 35 18.25 -7.74 -3.71
N LEU A 36 17.24 -6.95 -4.09
CA LEU A 36 16.78 -6.73 -5.46
C LEU A 36 17.01 -5.29 -5.91
N ASP A 37 17.06 -5.10 -7.23
CA ASP A 37 17.13 -3.80 -7.91
C ASP A 37 15.98 -3.66 -8.94
N CYS A 38 14.74 -3.83 -8.47
CA CYS A 38 13.56 -3.71 -9.32
C CYS A 38 13.48 -2.30 -9.94
N HIS A 39 13.27 -2.21 -11.26
CA HIS A 39 13.34 -0.95 -12.00
C HIS A 39 12.33 0.09 -11.52
N TYR A 40 11.12 -0.33 -11.22
CA TYR A 40 10.01 0.53 -10.80
C TYR A 40 9.89 0.77 -9.29
N CYS A 41 10.84 0.31 -8.49
CA CYS A 41 10.72 0.42 -7.04
C CYS A 41 10.85 1.88 -6.58
N TYR A 42 9.72 2.49 -6.22
CA TYR A 42 9.65 3.88 -5.73
C TYR A 42 10.46 4.11 -4.45
N TYR A 43 10.76 3.03 -3.72
CA TYR A 43 11.46 3.12 -2.44
C TYR A 43 12.99 2.96 -2.55
N ARG A 44 13.48 2.43 -3.66
CA ARG A 44 14.90 2.15 -3.90
C ARG A 44 15.83 3.36 -3.70
N ASP A 45 15.41 4.51 -4.23
CA ASP A 45 16.25 5.71 -4.26
C ASP A 45 16.15 6.55 -2.96
N LYS A 46 15.38 6.07 -1.95
CA LYS A 46 15.31 6.71 -0.62
C LYS A 46 16.61 6.62 0.17
N SER A 47 17.56 5.77 -0.25
CA SER A 47 18.93 5.77 0.26
C SER A 47 19.64 7.13 0.09
N GLU A 48 19.23 7.94 -0.89
CA GLU A 48 19.80 9.28 -1.08
C GLU A 48 19.43 10.25 0.06
N ILE A 49 18.29 10.02 0.75
CA ILE A 49 17.86 10.81 1.91
C ILE A 49 18.70 10.47 3.15
N TYR A 50 19.06 9.18 3.31
CA TYR A 50 19.71 8.67 4.52
C TYR A 50 21.20 8.35 4.37
N GLY A 51 21.76 8.53 3.15
CA GLY A 51 23.12 8.14 2.82
C GLY A 51 23.28 6.64 2.54
N ASN A 52 24.42 6.26 1.96
CA ASN A 52 24.70 4.89 1.48
C ASN A 52 25.17 3.92 2.59
N THR A 53 24.73 4.09 3.84
CA THR A 53 25.05 3.16 4.93
C THR A 53 24.03 2.01 4.91
N MET A 54 24.47 0.81 5.34
CA MET A 54 23.54 -0.32 5.57
C MET A 54 22.66 0.01 6.79
N PRO A 55 21.47 0.57 6.57
CA PRO A 55 20.61 1.03 7.67
C PRO A 55 20.05 -0.18 8.40
N ARG A 56 19.99 -0.09 9.72
CA ARG A 56 19.34 -1.11 10.56
C ARG A 56 18.79 -0.44 11.82
N MET A 57 17.53 -0.72 12.10
CA MET A 57 16.88 -0.29 13.34
C MET A 57 17.58 -0.93 14.54
N SER A 58 17.96 -0.13 15.54
CA SER A 58 18.53 -0.63 16.80
C SER A 58 17.45 -1.30 17.65
N GLU A 59 17.87 -2.14 18.60
CA GLU A 59 16.92 -2.77 19.54
C GLU A 59 16.21 -1.73 20.43
N GLU A 60 16.91 -0.67 20.84
CA GLU A 60 16.33 0.43 21.61
C GLU A 60 15.23 1.15 20.83
N LEU A 61 15.49 1.41 19.55
CA LEU A 61 14.51 2.04 18.67
C LEU A 61 13.32 1.13 18.39
N LEU A 62 13.56 -0.17 18.19
CA LEU A 62 12.52 -1.18 18.01
C LEU A 62 11.62 -1.26 19.26
N GLU A 63 12.19 -1.26 20.46
CA GLU A 63 11.42 -1.27 21.71
C GLU A 63 10.60 0.01 21.88
N THR A 64 11.20 1.17 21.59
CA THR A 64 10.51 2.46 21.62
C THR A 64 9.34 2.48 20.66
N TYR A 65 9.54 2.04 19.41
CA TYR A 65 8.49 1.95 18.38
C TYR A 65 7.33 1.06 18.83
N ILE A 66 7.63 -0.18 19.26
CA ILE A 66 6.59 -1.15 19.63
C ILE A 66 5.79 -0.64 20.83
N ARG A 67 6.48 -0.11 21.84
CA ARG A 67 5.83 0.45 23.03
C ARG A 67 4.93 1.64 22.69
N GLN A 68 5.45 2.61 21.94
CA GLN A 68 4.68 3.81 21.59
C GLN A 68 3.48 3.47 20.71
N TYR A 69 3.62 2.55 19.75
CA TYR A 69 2.52 2.18 18.89
C TYR A 69 1.42 1.44 19.65
N ILE A 70 1.78 0.43 20.45
CA ILE A 70 0.78 -0.32 21.24
C ILE A 70 0.08 0.57 22.26
N GLN A 71 0.81 1.40 22.99
CA GLN A 71 0.26 2.25 24.05
C GLN A 71 -0.42 3.51 23.53
N GLY A 72 0.05 4.06 22.41
CA GLY A 72 -0.45 5.31 21.84
C GLY A 72 -1.71 5.16 20.97
N ALA A 73 -1.95 3.99 20.40
CA ALA A 73 -3.12 3.74 19.56
C ALA A 73 -4.33 3.26 20.37
N SER A 74 -5.55 3.71 20.02
CA SER A 74 -6.77 3.41 20.77
C SER A 74 -7.48 2.13 20.36
N GLN A 75 -7.23 1.61 19.17
CA GLN A 75 -7.87 0.41 18.67
C GLN A 75 -7.48 -0.83 19.48
N GLN A 76 -8.40 -1.80 19.56
CA GLN A 76 -8.18 -3.06 20.24
C GLN A 76 -7.19 -3.97 19.49
N THR A 77 -7.22 -3.94 18.16
CA THR A 77 -6.29 -4.68 17.31
C THR A 77 -5.20 -3.75 16.81
N ILE A 78 -3.94 -4.11 17.08
CA ILE A 78 -2.74 -3.40 16.62
C ILE A 78 -2.07 -4.23 15.53
N SER A 79 -2.13 -3.74 14.30
CA SER A 79 -1.55 -4.41 13.13
C SER A 79 -0.19 -3.80 12.80
N PHE A 80 0.88 -4.54 13.02
CA PHE A 80 2.23 -4.18 12.60
C PHE A 80 2.43 -4.53 11.13
N CYS A 81 2.82 -3.54 10.32
CA CYS A 81 3.15 -3.74 8.91
C CYS A 81 4.66 -3.60 8.70
N TRP A 82 5.35 -4.72 8.52
CA TRP A 82 6.79 -4.78 8.28
C TRP A 82 7.08 -4.68 6.78
N HIS A 83 7.80 -3.64 6.40
CA HIS A 83 8.07 -3.31 5.01
C HIS A 83 9.50 -2.72 4.86
N GLY A 84 9.79 -2.08 3.74
CA GLY A 84 11.06 -1.39 3.50
C GLY A 84 11.63 -1.74 2.14
N GLY A 85 12.93 -1.89 2.04
CA GLY A 85 13.58 -2.55 0.92
C GLY A 85 13.21 -4.03 0.93
N GLU A 86 13.99 -4.87 1.63
CA GLU A 86 13.59 -6.25 1.90
C GLU A 86 13.66 -6.52 3.43
N PRO A 87 12.53 -6.54 4.14
CA PRO A 87 12.54 -6.63 5.60
C PRO A 87 13.22 -7.89 6.14
N LEU A 88 13.22 -9.01 5.40
CA LEU A 88 13.88 -10.24 5.82
C LEU A 88 15.42 -10.09 5.97
N MET A 89 16.02 -9.08 5.37
CA MET A 89 17.44 -8.75 5.58
C MET A 89 17.74 -8.26 7.01
N ALA A 90 16.72 -7.84 7.78
CA ALA A 90 16.87 -7.58 9.20
C ALA A 90 17.20 -8.87 10.00
N GLY A 91 16.87 -10.03 9.45
CA GLY A 91 17.17 -11.35 10.01
C GLY A 91 16.21 -11.79 11.11
N LEU A 92 16.12 -13.11 11.29
CA LEU A 92 15.23 -13.72 12.30
C LEU A 92 15.47 -13.24 13.74
N PRO A 93 16.72 -12.99 14.21
CA PRO A 93 16.93 -12.46 15.57
C PRO A 93 16.18 -11.15 15.82
N PHE A 94 16.16 -10.23 14.83
CA PHE A 94 15.40 -8.98 14.92
C PHE A 94 13.89 -9.23 15.09
N PHE A 95 13.32 -10.10 14.28
CA PHE A 95 11.88 -10.39 14.35
C PHE A 95 11.50 -11.19 15.61
N ARG A 96 12.36 -12.09 16.09
CA ARG A 96 12.16 -12.76 17.40
C ARG A 96 12.14 -11.74 18.54
N LYS A 97 13.02 -10.76 18.50
CA LYS A 97 13.03 -9.65 19.47
C LYS A 97 11.76 -8.79 19.35
N ALA A 98 11.31 -8.51 18.13
CA ALA A 98 10.04 -7.81 17.93
C ALA A 98 8.85 -8.56 18.56
N MET A 99 8.75 -9.88 18.36
CA MET A 99 7.70 -10.70 18.99
C MET A 99 7.77 -10.72 20.52
N GLU A 100 8.98 -10.75 21.08
CA GLU A 100 9.19 -10.64 22.53
C GLU A 100 8.65 -9.30 23.07
N LEU A 101 9.02 -8.20 22.40
CA LEU A 101 8.61 -6.85 22.79
C LEU A 101 7.10 -6.63 22.59
N GLN A 102 6.53 -7.13 21.50
CA GLN A 102 5.08 -7.08 21.29
C GLN A 102 4.35 -7.77 22.45
N ARG A 103 4.73 -8.99 22.81
CA ARG A 103 4.14 -9.70 23.97
C ARG A 103 4.33 -8.95 25.29
N LYS A 104 5.49 -8.30 25.48
CA LYS A 104 5.77 -7.48 26.69
C LYS A 104 4.80 -6.32 26.85
N TYR A 105 4.43 -5.66 25.75
CA TYR A 105 3.64 -4.43 25.75
C TYR A 105 2.17 -4.59 25.35
N ALA A 106 1.74 -5.77 24.86
CA ALA A 106 0.39 -6.00 24.32
C ALA A 106 -0.73 -5.66 25.32
N GLY A 107 -0.55 -5.98 26.60
CA GLY A 107 -1.64 -5.85 27.58
C GLY A 107 -2.83 -6.72 27.18
N ASP A 108 -3.99 -6.10 26.99
CA ASP A 108 -5.25 -6.71 26.54
C ASP A 108 -5.47 -6.60 25.03
N LYS A 109 -4.55 -5.97 24.30
CA LYS A 109 -4.68 -5.76 22.85
C LYS A 109 -4.34 -7.02 22.04
N VAL A 110 -5.02 -7.17 20.93
CA VAL A 110 -4.72 -8.19 19.91
C VAL A 110 -3.61 -7.65 19.01
N ILE A 111 -2.55 -8.41 18.84
CA ILE A 111 -1.42 -8.04 17.98
C ILE A 111 -1.45 -8.89 16.71
N GLU A 112 -1.46 -8.21 15.56
CA GLU A 112 -1.36 -8.82 14.26
C GLU A 112 -0.07 -8.38 13.57
N ASN A 113 0.49 -9.24 12.73
CA ASN A 113 1.70 -8.94 11.98
C ASN A 113 1.49 -9.24 10.50
N THR A 114 1.76 -8.24 9.67
CA THR A 114 1.86 -8.40 8.22
C THR A 114 3.28 -8.07 7.76
N LEU A 115 3.77 -8.74 6.73
CA LEU A 115 5.11 -8.52 6.22
C LEU A 115 5.10 -8.59 4.70
N GLN A 116 5.66 -7.55 4.04
CA GLN A 116 5.82 -7.54 2.58
C GLN A 116 7.23 -7.97 2.21
N THR A 117 7.35 -9.01 1.36
CA THR A 117 8.64 -9.54 0.92
C THR A 117 8.68 -9.81 -0.59
N ASN A 118 9.88 -9.70 -1.16
CA ASN A 118 10.16 -10.19 -2.50
C ASN A 118 10.34 -11.72 -2.59
N GLY A 119 10.31 -12.43 -1.47
CA GLY A 119 10.35 -13.88 -1.38
C GLY A 119 11.74 -14.52 -1.48
N ILE A 120 12.78 -13.80 -1.93
CA ILE A 120 14.10 -14.39 -2.26
C ILE A 120 14.82 -14.99 -1.04
N LEU A 121 14.56 -14.44 0.16
CA LEU A 121 15.18 -14.90 1.41
C LEU A 121 14.31 -15.89 2.20
N VAL A 122 13.12 -16.20 1.71
CA VAL A 122 12.21 -17.14 2.37
C VAL A 122 12.81 -18.55 2.34
N ASN A 123 12.89 -19.18 3.49
CA ASN A 123 13.36 -20.54 3.71
C ASN A 123 12.51 -21.25 4.78
N GLU A 124 12.82 -22.48 5.10
CA GLU A 124 12.03 -23.27 6.08
C GLU A 124 11.99 -22.63 7.47
N GLU A 125 13.08 -22.00 7.92
CA GLU A 125 13.15 -21.32 9.22
C GLU A 125 12.24 -20.08 9.24
N TRP A 126 12.21 -19.30 8.15
CA TRP A 126 11.27 -18.19 8.00
C TRP A 126 9.81 -18.66 7.93
N CYS A 127 9.53 -19.73 7.22
CA CYS A 127 8.17 -20.27 7.15
C CYS A 127 7.67 -20.76 8.49
N SER A 128 8.52 -21.47 9.27
CA SER A 128 8.18 -21.86 10.65
C SER A 128 7.91 -20.61 11.50
N PHE A 129 8.78 -19.63 11.44
CA PHE A 129 8.62 -18.38 12.19
C PHE A 129 7.31 -17.66 11.85
N PHE A 130 6.97 -17.53 10.57
CA PHE A 130 5.73 -16.88 10.14
C PHE A 130 4.50 -17.62 10.66
N LYS A 131 4.48 -18.93 10.51
CA LYS A 131 3.37 -19.77 10.96
C LYS A 131 3.19 -19.72 12.48
N ASP A 132 4.29 -19.89 13.23
CA ASP A 132 4.26 -19.93 14.69
C ASP A 132 3.83 -18.60 15.32
N ASN A 133 4.01 -17.47 14.59
CA ASN A 133 3.65 -16.14 15.07
C ASN A 133 2.46 -15.51 14.30
N GLY A 134 1.75 -16.28 13.47
CA GLY A 134 0.53 -15.84 12.79
C GLY A 134 0.74 -14.67 11.82
N PHE A 135 1.85 -14.64 11.09
CA PHE A 135 2.10 -13.60 10.08
C PHE A 135 1.23 -13.80 8.85
N LEU A 136 0.66 -12.71 8.34
CA LEU A 136 0.18 -12.65 6.96
C LEU A 136 1.29 -12.08 6.07
N VAL A 137 1.77 -12.87 5.13
CA VAL A 137 2.86 -12.49 4.24
C VAL A 137 2.33 -11.96 2.92
N GLY A 138 2.76 -10.77 2.50
CA GLY A 138 2.59 -10.26 1.16
C GLY A 138 3.75 -10.70 0.28
N LEU A 139 3.50 -11.59 -0.69
CA LEU A 139 4.52 -12.03 -1.63
C LEU A 139 4.45 -11.21 -2.91
N SER A 140 5.56 -10.62 -3.32
CA SER A 140 5.68 -9.88 -4.56
C SER A 140 5.82 -10.82 -5.76
N LEU A 141 4.79 -10.88 -6.63
CA LEU A 141 4.80 -11.67 -7.86
C LEU A 141 3.94 -10.99 -8.94
N ASP A 142 4.55 -10.47 -10.01
CA ASP A 142 3.85 -9.61 -10.96
C ASP A 142 3.03 -10.38 -12.02
N GLY A 143 3.24 -11.69 -12.17
CA GLY A 143 2.56 -12.51 -13.16
C GLY A 143 3.45 -13.63 -13.68
N PRO A 144 3.23 -14.13 -14.91
CA PRO A 144 4.10 -15.07 -15.60
C PRO A 144 5.55 -14.58 -15.67
N GLU A 145 6.49 -15.50 -15.90
CA GLU A 145 7.93 -15.27 -15.86
C GLU A 145 8.37 -14.05 -16.66
N ASP A 146 7.90 -13.91 -17.90
CA ASP A 146 8.30 -12.83 -18.80
C ASP A 146 7.76 -11.43 -18.37
N ILE A 147 6.68 -11.38 -17.58
CA ILE A 147 6.18 -10.15 -16.98
C ILE A 147 6.96 -9.83 -15.70
N HIS A 148 7.17 -10.84 -14.85
CA HIS A 148 7.89 -10.67 -13.58
C HIS A 148 9.34 -10.27 -13.81
N ASP A 149 10.05 -11.02 -14.63
CA ASP A 149 11.48 -10.81 -14.91
C ASP A 149 11.76 -9.65 -15.86
N ALA A 150 10.73 -9.00 -16.42
CA ALA A 150 10.93 -7.76 -17.18
C ALA A 150 11.53 -6.63 -16.33
N PHE A 151 11.16 -6.55 -15.04
CA PHE A 151 11.54 -5.43 -14.19
C PHE A 151 12.02 -5.82 -12.79
N ARG A 152 11.88 -7.10 -12.37
CA ARG A 152 12.35 -7.58 -11.08
C ARG A 152 13.63 -8.38 -11.23
N HIS A 153 14.75 -7.73 -10.98
CA HIS A 153 16.10 -8.33 -11.04
C HIS A 153 16.75 -8.26 -9.66
N ASP A 154 17.68 -9.17 -9.40
CA ASP A 154 18.56 -9.00 -8.24
C ASP A 154 19.62 -7.93 -8.50
N CYS A 155 20.39 -7.59 -7.47
CA CYS A 155 21.45 -6.56 -7.58
C CYS A 155 22.57 -6.92 -8.58
N GLY A 156 22.64 -8.17 -9.03
CA GLY A 156 23.53 -8.63 -10.09
C GLY A 156 22.90 -8.62 -11.49
N GLY A 157 21.63 -8.21 -11.60
CA GLY A 157 20.88 -8.18 -12.86
C GLY A 157 20.28 -9.53 -13.25
N ALA A 158 20.33 -10.55 -12.38
CA ALA A 158 19.74 -11.85 -12.67
C ALA A 158 18.21 -11.86 -12.45
N PRO A 159 17.46 -12.66 -13.23
CA PRO A 159 16.01 -12.82 -13.08
C PRO A 159 15.66 -13.47 -11.74
N THR A 160 14.44 -13.21 -11.25
CA THR A 160 14.04 -13.62 -9.90
C THR A 160 12.83 -14.55 -9.85
N PHE A 161 12.07 -14.71 -10.95
CA PHE A 161 10.84 -15.48 -11.00
C PHE A 161 10.97 -16.89 -10.42
N ALA A 162 11.95 -17.67 -10.90
CA ALA A 162 12.14 -19.05 -10.46
C ALA A 162 12.43 -19.16 -8.94
N ARG A 163 13.09 -18.15 -8.37
CA ARG A 163 13.39 -18.10 -6.93
C ARG A 163 12.14 -17.75 -6.12
N VAL A 164 11.31 -16.83 -6.61
CA VAL A 164 10.04 -16.44 -5.99
C VAL A 164 9.06 -17.60 -6.03
N MET A 165 8.98 -18.35 -7.15
CA MET A 165 8.14 -19.54 -7.24
C MET A 165 8.54 -20.64 -6.23
N LYS A 166 9.83 -20.84 -5.97
CA LYS A 166 10.29 -21.75 -4.91
C LYS A 166 9.85 -21.31 -3.52
N ALA A 167 9.90 -19.99 -3.24
CA ALA A 167 9.41 -19.45 -1.99
C ALA A 167 7.89 -19.66 -1.83
N LEU A 168 7.13 -19.44 -2.90
CA LEU A 168 5.69 -19.66 -2.94
C LEU A 168 5.33 -21.14 -2.67
N GLU A 169 6.00 -22.06 -3.35
CA GLU A 169 5.82 -23.51 -3.13
C GLU A 169 6.14 -23.89 -1.68
N LEU A 170 7.20 -23.32 -1.11
CA LEU A 170 7.59 -23.56 0.27
C LEU A 170 6.53 -23.04 1.26
N MET A 171 6.03 -21.81 1.08
CA MET A 171 4.98 -21.25 1.92
C MET A 171 3.69 -22.08 1.84
N ASN A 172 3.28 -22.52 0.64
CA ASN A 172 2.14 -23.42 0.47
C ASN A 172 2.33 -24.75 1.21
N ARG A 173 3.50 -25.38 1.06
CA ARG A 173 3.82 -26.68 1.69
C ARG A 173 3.81 -26.57 3.22
N THR A 174 4.28 -25.46 3.77
CA THR A 174 4.40 -25.23 5.22
C THR A 174 3.14 -24.65 5.84
N GLY A 175 2.17 -24.19 5.02
CA GLY A 175 0.90 -23.60 5.46
C GLY A 175 1.07 -22.22 6.07
N VAL A 176 1.95 -21.40 5.50
CA VAL A 176 2.05 -19.96 5.79
C VAL A 176 0.90 -19.24 5.10
N ASP A 177 0.22 -18.35 5.80
CA ASP A 177 -0.80 -17.49 5.21
C ASP A 177 -0.13 -16.36 4.41
N PHE A 178 -0.48 -16.26 3.13
CA PHE A 178 0.07 -15.21 2.27
C PHE A 178 -0.90 -14.72 1.20
N ASN A 179 -0.71 -13.47 0.79
CA ASN A 179 -1.36 -12.83 -0.35
C ASN A 179 -0.32 -12.56 -1.44
N ILE A 180 -0.76 -12.48 -2.71
CA ILE A 180 0.10 -12.05 -3.81
C ILE A 180 -0.12 -10.55 -4.08
N LEU A 181 0.97 -9.78 -4.11
CA LEU A 181 1.00 -8.40 -4.59
C LEU A 181 1.65 -8.38 -5.97
N SER A 182 0.85 -8.00 -6.96
CA SER A 182 1.27 -7.87 -8.36
C SER A 182 1.29 -6.41 -8.76
N THR A 183 2.39 -5.94 -9.32
CA THR A 183 2.44 -4.62 -9.93
C THR A 183 1.95 -4.68 -11.37
N VAL A 184 1.04 -3.78 -11.72
CA VAL A 184 0.59 -3.59 -13.10
C VAL A 184 1.48 -2.54 -13.75
N ASN A 185 2.27 -2.95 -14.72
CA ASN A 185 3.29 -2.16 -15.37
C ASN A 185 3.13 -2.22 -16.91
N ALA A 186 3.94 -1.51 -17.66
CA ALA A 186 3.85 -1.46 -19.12
C ALA A 186 3.90 -2.85 -19.79
N ARG A 187 4.60 -3.84 -19.17
CA ARG A 187 4.72 -5.19 -19.73
C ARG A 187 3.44 -6.03 -19.57
N SER A 188 2.60 -5.67 -18.60
CA SER A 188 1.33 -6.36 -18.33
C SER A 188 0.12 -5.75 -19.07
N GLU A 189 0.28 -4.60 -19.75
CA GLU A 189 -0.81 -4.02 -20.55
C GLU A 189 -1.36 -5.00 -21.58
N GLY A 190 -2.69 -5.10 -21.64
CA GLY A 190 -3.40 -6.03 -22.54
C GLY A 190 -3.30 -7.52 -22.17
N ARG A 191 -2.71 -7.84 -21.00
CA ARG A 191 -2.51 -9.22 -20.52
C ARG A 191 -3.23 -9.52 -19.21
N GLY A 192 -4.26 -8.74 -18.85
CA GLY A 192 -4.97 -8.86 -17.57
C GLY A 192 -5.54 -10.25 -17.32
N ALA A 193 -6.23 -10.83 -18.30
CA ALA A 193 -6.79 -12.19 -18.19
C ALA A 193 -5.71 -13.28 -18.03
N GLU A 194 -4.57 -13.13 -18.70
CA GLU A 194 -3.44 -14.06 -18.59
C GLU A 194 -2.82 -14.02 -17.19
N VAL A 195 -2.51 -12.79 -16.71
CA VAL A 195 -1.95 -12.58 -15.37
C VAL A 195 -2.91 -13.11 -14.31
N TYR A 196 -4.20 -12.81 -14.42
CA TYR A 196 -5.19 -13.29 -13.47
C TYR A 196 -5.24 -14.82 -13.42
N LYS A 197 -5.35 -15.51 -14.58
CA LYS A 197 -5.40 -16.98 -14.64
C LYS A 197 -4.16 -17.62 -14.04
N PHE A 198 -3.00 -17.03 -14.28
CA PHE A 198 -1.75 -17.47 -13.68
C PHE A 198 -1.78 -17.34 -12.15
N LEU A 199 -2.04 -16.14 -11.62
CA LEU A 199 -2.04 -15.88 -10.16
C LEU A 199 -3.16 -16.65 -9.45
N ARG A 200 -4.34 -16.76 -10.06
CA ARG A 200 -5.48 -17.56 -9.57
C ARG A 200 -5.12 -19.00 -9.29
N SER A 201 -4.24 -19.59 -10.09
CA SER A 201 -3.78 -20.97 -9.89
C SER A 201 -2.85 -21.12 -8.68
N LEU A 202 -2.31 -20.02 -8.14
CA LEU A 202 -1.30 -20.01 -7.09
C LEU A 202 -1.86 -19.60 -5.71
N ASN A 203 -2.77 -18.64 -5.66
CA ASN A 203 -3.35 -18.14 -4.42
C ASN A 203 -4.75 -17.57 -4.65
N ARG A 204 -5.52 -17.44 -3.55
CA ARG A 204 -6.89 -16.90 -3.57
C ARG A 204 -6.96 -15.39 -3.36
N TYR A 205 -5.93 -14.77 -2.80
CA TYR A 205 -5.90 -13.35 -2.48
C TYR A 205 -4.84 -12.64 -3.30
N MET A 206 -5.26 -11.64 -4.07
CA MET A 206 -4.36 -10.88 -4.92
C MET A 206 -4.68 -9.39 -4.95
N GLN A 207 -3.62 -8.60 -5.08
CA GLN A 207 -3.68 -7.15 -5.17
C GLN A 207 -2.96 -6.73 -6.46
N PHE A 208 -3.58 -5.84 -7.22
CA PHE A 208 -3.04 -5.28 -8.45
C PHE A 208 -2.75 -3.79 -8.25
N LEU A 209 -1.48 -3.43 -8.18
CA LEU A 209 -1.01 -2.08 -7.89
C LEU A 209 -0.45 -1.43 -9.15
N PRO A 210 -1.01 -0.30 -9.63
CA PRO A 210 -0.48 0.37 -10.81
C PRO A 210 0.91 0.96 -10.54
N VAL A 211 1.82 0.77 -11.46
CA VAL A 211 3.12 1.44 -11.46
C VAL A 211 3.02 2.69 -12.33
N VAL A 212 3.20 3.85 -11.69
CA VAL A 212 3.29 5.14 -12.37
C VAL A 212 4.43 5.92 -11.73
N GLU A 213 5.55 5.97 -12.42
CA GLU A 213 6.77 6.62 -11.92
C GLU A 213 7.35 7.58 -12.97
N TYR A 214 8.08 8.57 -12.50
CA TYR A 214 8.85 9.50 -13.30
C TYR A 214 10.32 9.34 -12.99
N VAL A 215 11.15 9.55 -14.00
CA VAL A 215 12.60 9.37 -13.88
C VAL A 215 13.36 10.54 -14.47
N ARG A 216 14.51 10.83 -13.85
CA ARG A 216 15.58 11.65 -14.44
C ARG A 216 16.64 10.74 -14.98
N GLN A 217 17.01 10.93 -16.24
CA GLN A 217 18.10 10.19 -16.88
C GLN A 217 19.46 10.62 -16.30
N ARG A 218 20.33 9.64 -16.04
CA ARG A 218 21.70 9.88 -15.55
C ARG A 218 22.70 9.19 -16.47
N PRO A 219 23.60 9.93 -17.16
CA PRO A 219 24.59 9.33 -18.06
C PRO A 219 25.43 8.24 -17.38
N GLY A 220 25.47 7.04 -17.96
CA GLY A 220 26.25 5.91 -17.43
C GLY A 220 25.75 5.31 -16.11
N LYS A 221 24.60 5.75 -15.63
CA LYS A 221 23.94 5.21 -14.43
C LYS A 221 22.47 4.90 -14.73
N ARG A 222 21.86 4.08 -13.88
CA ARG A 222 20.42 3.87 -13.94
C ARG A 222 19.65 5.19 -13.73
N PRO A 223 18.45 5.33 -14.31
CA PRO A 223 17.59 6.48 -14.05
C PRO A 223 17.25 6.59 -12.57
N LEU A 224 17.16 7.82 -12.06
CA LEU A 224 16.67 8.12 -10.71
C LEU A 224 15.17 8.32 -10.74
N ILE A 225 14.43 7.69 -9.84
CA ILE A 225 13.00 7.96 -9.66
C ILE A 225 12.86 9.31 -8.95
N VAL A 226 12.11 10.21 -9.56
CA VAL A 226 11.97 11.62 -9.13
C VAL A 226 10.50 12.04 -9.10
N SER A 227 10.22 13.21 -8.51
CA SER A 227 8.91 13.82 -8.61
C SER A 227 8.60 14.21 -10.07
N PRO A 228 7.35 14.06 -10.53
CA PRO A 228 6.95 14.52 -11.87
C PRO A 228 7.08 16.05 -12.06
N ASP A 229 7.15 16.81 -10.96
CA ASP A 229 7.31 18.28 -11.00
C ASP A 229 8.76 18.73 -11.19
N GLU A 230 9.73 17.81 -11.22
CA GLU A 230 11.13 18.15 -11.47
C GLU A 230 11.37 18.45 -12.96
N GLU A 231 12.24 19.45 -13.25
CA GLU A 231 12.41 20.02 -14.60
C GLU A 231 12.75 18.99 -15.68
N ASP A 232 13.55 17.97 -15.35
CA ASP A 232 14.00 16.93 -16.29
C ASP A 232 13.25 15.59 -16.10
N ALA A 233 12.12 15.60 -15.41
CA ALA A 233 11.33 14.41 -15.16
C ALA A 233 10.64 13.93 -16.46
N VAL A 234 10.83 12.66 -16.79
CA VAL A 234 10.11 11.98 -17.88
C VAL A 234 9.38 10.76 -17.33
N GLU A 235 8.23 10.43 -17.88
CA GLU A 235 7.51 9.21 -17.52
C GLU A 235 8.42 7.99 -17.73
N ALA A 236 8.48 7.11 -16.73
CA ALA A 236 9.32 5.94 -16.77
C ALA A 236 8.76 4.90 -17.76
N PRO A 237 9.61 4.23 -18.57
CA PRO A 237 9.18 3.30 -19.61
C PRO A 237 8.47 2.05 -19.07
N TRP A 238 8.51 1.82 -17.78
CA TRP A 238 7.80 0.75 -17.10
C TRP A 238 6.45 1.19 -16.51
N SER A 239 6.10 2.48 -16.56
CA SER A 239 4.80 2.97 -16.09
C SER A 239 3.67 2.43 -16.96
N VAL A 240 2.56 2.06 -16.30
CA VAL A 240 1.34 1.63 -17.00
C VAL A 240 0.55 2.85 -17.44
N SER A 241 0.06 2.84 -18.68
CA SER A 241 -0.83 3.89 -19.16
C SER A 241 -2.20 3.83 -18.49
N ALA A 242 -2.91 4.96 -18.41
CA ALA A 242 -4.27 4.99 -17.86
C ALA A 242 -5.20 3.98 -18.55
N LYS A 243 -5.16 3.96 -19.90
CA LYS A 243 -5.95 3.01 -20.69
C LYS A 243 -5.52 1.57 -20.46
N GLY A 244 -4.19 1.32 -20.42
CA GLY A 244 -3.62 -0.01 -20.19
C GLY A 244 -4.04 -0.57 -18.83
N TYR A 245 -3.98 0.25 -17.76
CA TYR A 245 -4.44 -0.14 -16.44
C TYR A 245 -5.96 -0.43 -16.40
N GLY A 246 -6.76 0.47 -16.98
CA GLY A 246 -8.21 0.28 -17.05
C GLY A 246 -8.61 -1.00 -17.78
N GLN A 247 -8.00 -1.26 -18.94
CA GLN A 247 -8.25 -2.48 -19.71
C GLN A 247 -7.78 -3.74 -18.94
N PHE A 248 -6.59 -3.69 -18.32
CA PHE A 248 -6.08 -4.78 -17.48
C PHE A 248 -7.08 -5.15 -16.39
N MET A 249 -7.61 -4.17 -15.65
CA MET A 249 -8.56 -4.44 -14.58
C MET A 249 -9.93 -4.92 -15.10
N CYS A 250 -10.37 -4.46 -16.28
CA CYS A 250 -11.57 -5.00 -16.94
C CYS A 250 -11.38 -6.47 -17.33
N ASP A 251 -10.23 -6.82 -17.92
CA ASP A 251 -9.92 -8.20 -18.33
C ASP A 251 -9.87 -9.14 -17.12
N VAL A 252 -9.24 -8.70 -16.00
CA VAL A 252 -9.23 -9.45 -14.73
C VAL A 252 -10.65 -9.62 -14.20
N PHE A 253 -11.46 -8.57 -14.22
CA PHE A 253 -12.84 -8.60 -13.73
C PHE A 253 -13.69 -9.58 -14.55
N ASP A 254 -13.57 -9.58 -15.86
CA ASP A 254 -14.32 -10.46 -16.76
C ASP A 254 -14.04 -11.95 -16.53
N GLU A 255 -12.83 -12.30 -16.12
CA GLU A 255 -12.52 -13.67 -15.72
C GLU A 255 -13.04 -13.97 -14.31
N TRP A 256 -12.85 -13.05 -13.36
CA TRP A 256 -13.25 -13.22 -11.96
C TRP A 256 -14.77 -13.33 -11.79
N VAL A 257 -15.54 -12.47 -12.47
CA VAL A 257 -17.00 -12.41 -12.29
C VAL A 257 -17.71 -13.65 -12.84
N LYS A 258 -17.08 -14.44 -13.69
CA LYS A 258 -17.65 -15.66 -14.28
C LYS A 258 -17.73 -16.83 -13.30
N TYR A 259 -16.70 -17.00 -12.44
CA TYR A 259 -16.52 -18.25 -11.70
C TYR A 259 -15.99 -18.08 -10.27
N ASP A 260 -15.49 -16.89 -9.91
CA ASP A 260 -14.58 -16.76 -8.78
C ASP A 260 -15.14 -15.89 -7.64
N VAL A 261 -16.29 -15.25 -7.81
CA VAL A 261 -16.89 -14.37 -6.80
C VAL A 261 -17.18 -15.13 -5.51
N GLY A 262 -16.63 -14.64 -4.40
CA GLY A 262 -16.73 -15.27 -3.08
C GLY A 262 -15.73 -16.41 -2.82
N ASN A 263 -14.90 -16.80 -3.81
CA ASN A 263 -13.90 -17.85 -3.65
C ASN A 263 -12.46 -17.36 -3.92
N TRP A 264 -12.29 -16.39 -4.80
CA TRP A 264 -11.05 -15.67 -5.05
C TRP A 264 -11.27 -14.18 -4.84
N PHE A 265 -10.30 -13.53 -4.25
CA PHE A 265 -10.43 -12.15 -3.78
C PHE A 265 -9.42 -11.26 -4.51
N VAL A 266 -9.92 -10.24 -5.17
CA VAL A 266 -9.13 -9.18 -5.80
C VAL A 266 -9.39 -7.90 -5.03
N GLN A 267 -8.40 -7.36 -4.35
CA GLN A 267 -8.55 -6.25 -3.40
C GLN A 267 -9.35 -5.07 -3.97
N LEU A 268 -9.08 -4.64 -5.22
CA LEU A 268 -9.79 -3.53 -5.84
C LEU A 268 -11.29 -3.84 -6.03
N PHE A 269 -11.65 -5.09 -6.30
CA PHE A 269 -13.07 -5.46 -6.49
C PHE A 269 -13.83 -5.44 -5.17
N ASP A 270 -13.21 -5.96 -4.11
CA ASP A 270 -13.78 -5.94 -2.76
C ASP A 270 -13.95 -4.49 -2.25
N VAL A 271 -12.94 -3.64 -2.46
CA VAL A 271 -12.98 -2.21 -2.13
C VAL A 271 -14.07 -1.48 -2.93
N THR A 272 -14.19 -1.78 -4.21
CA THR A 272 -15.23 -1.20 -5.07
C THR A 272 -16.62 -1.60 -4.59
N LEU A 273 -16.83 -2.88 -4.27
CA LEU A 273 -18.10 -3.38 -3.76
C LEU A 273 -18.45 -2.78 -2.38
N ALA A 274 -17.44 -2.65 -1.49
CA ALA A 274 -17.61 -1.98 -0.19
C ALA A 274 -18.12 -0.54 -0.37
N ASN A 275 -17.51 0.23 -1.27
CA ASN A 275 -17.96 1.59 -1.59
C ASN A 275 -19.38 1.61 -2.18
N TRP A 276 -19.75 0.66 -3.03
CA TRP A 276 -21.13 0.49 -3.53
C TRP A 276 -22.11 0.22 -2.40
N CYS A 277 -21.73 -0.53 -1.38
CA CYS A 277 -22.56 -0.83 -0.21
C CYS A 277 -22.54 0.28 0.86
N GLY A 278 -21.80 1.38 0.64
CA GLY A 278 -21.66 2.47 1.61
C GLY A 278 -20.83 2.10 2.84
N VAL A 279 -19.98 1.07 2.72
CA VAL A 279 -19.05 0.65 3.77
C VAL A 279 -17.70 1.34 3.51
N GLN A 280 -17.10 1.87 4.57
CA GLN A 280 -15.77 2.49 4.45
C GLN A 280 -14.75 1.45 3.96
N PRO A 281 -14.05 1.73 2.86
CA PRO A 281 -13.09 0.78 2.30
C PRO A 281 -11.85 0.65 3.19
N PRO A 282 -11.26 -0.55 3.29
CA PRO A 282 -10.04 -0.77 4.07
C PRO A 282 -8.79 -0.17 3.41
N LEU A 283 -8.87 0.22 2.14
CA LEU A 283 -7.75 0.79 1.38
C LEU A 283 -7.87 2.32 1.31
N CYS A 284 -6.94 3.03 1.92
CA CYS A 284 -6.93 4.51 2.01
C CYS A 284 -6.98 5.21 0.63
N ALA A 285 -6.45 4.57 -0.42
CA ALA A 285 -6.52 5.10 -1.78
C ALA A 285 -7.97 5.38 -2.22
N PHE A 286 -8.92 4.56 -1.82
CA PHE A 286 -10.35 4.69 -2.17
C PHE A 286 -11.24 5.23 -1.04
N GLY A 287 -10.65 5.64 0.08
CA GLY A 287 -11.33 6.40 1.13
C GLY A 287 -11.39 7.89 0.77
N GLU A 288 -12.28 8.63 1.42
CA GLU A 288 -12.45 10.08 1.20
C GLU A 288 -11.23 10.89 1.66
N ILE A 289 -10.66 10.51 2.79
CA ILE A 289 -9.41 11.06 3.36
C ILE A 289 -8.39 9.94 3.52
N CYS A 290 -7.14 10.32 3.80
CA CYS A 290 -6.06 9.37 4.14
C CYS A 290 -5.30 9.85 5.39
N GLY A 291 -4.05 9.40 5.59
CA GLY A 291 -3.22 9.85 6.70
C GLY A 291 -3.29 9.00 7.95
N ASP A 292 -4.11 7.93 7.97
CA ASP A 292 -4.19 7.03 9.13
C ASP A 292 -3.00 6.06 9.22
N GLY A 293 -2.18 5.95 8.18
CA GLY A 293 -1.02 5.07 8.12
C GLY A 293 0.29 5.86 7.98
N MET A 294 0.94 6.17 9.09
CA MET A 294 2.27 6.77 9.09
C MET A 294 3.35 5.72 8.77
N VAL A 295 4.52 6.17 8.34
CA VAL A 295 5.68 5.28 8.18
C VAL A 295 6.79 5.64 9.16
N VAL A 296 7.40 4.61 9.75
CA VAL A 296 8.53 4.73 10.69
C VAL A 296 9.77 4.15 10.04
N GLU A 297 10.80 4.97 9.87
CA GLU A 297 12.06 4.60 9.27
C GLU A 297 13.03 3.93 10.26
N HIS A 298 14.05 3.28 9.72
CA HIS A 298 15.08 2.56 10.48
C HIS A 298 15.83 3.41 11.51
N ASN A 299 15.86 4.74 11.33
CA ASN A 299 16.48 5.72 12.24
C ASN A 299 15.48 6.38 13.19
N GLY A 300 14.20 5.97 13.15
CA GLY A 300 13.12 6.51 13.98
C GLY A 300 12.40 7.73 13.41
N ASP A 301 12.80 8.23 12.26
CA ASP A 301 12.04 9.29 11.58
C ASP A 301 10.65 8.79 11.18
N VAL A 302 9.66 9.66 11.34
CA VAL A 302 8.26 9.39 11.01
C VAL A 302 7.82 10.32 9.88
N TYR A 303 7.15 9.74 8.89
CA TYR A 303 6.58 10.47 7.76
C TYR A 303 5.08 10.23 7.65
N SER A 304 4.39 11.15 7.00
CA SER A 304 2.94 11.12 6.83
C SER A 304 2.40 9.86 6.13
N CYS A 305 3.16 9.30 5.19
CA CYS A 305 2.77 8.12 4.43
C CYS A 305 4.01 7.47 3.79
N ASP A 306 3.92 6.17 3.53
CA ASP A 306 4.95 5.39 2.84
C ASP A 306 5.33 5.92 1.45
N HIS A 307 4.34 6.42 0.70
CA HIS A 307 4.59 7.03 -0.60
C HIS A 307 5.23 8.42 -0.52
N PHE A 308 5.19 9.06 0.64
CA PHE A 308 5.64 10.44 0.87
C PHE A 308 6.80 10.50 1.87
N VAL A 309 7.78 9.61 1.73
CA VAL A 309 9.03 9.66 2.47
C VAL A 309 9.95 10.69 1.79
N TYR A 310 9.69 11.98 2.10
CA TYR A 310 10.45 13.13 1.65
C TYR A 310 10.55 14.13 2.81
N PRO A 311 11.60 14.98 2.86
CA PRO A 311 11.84 15.88 3.99
C PRO A 311 10.64 16.73 4.37
N GLU A 312 9.85 17.21 3.42
CA GLU A 312 8.67 18.05 3.61
C GLU A 312 7.49 17.34 4.28
N TYR A 313 7.45 16.00 4.27
CA TYR A 313 6.41 15.19 4.91
C TYR A 313 6.89 14.51 6.20
N ARG A 314 8.08 14.92 6.71
CA ARG A 314 8.63 14.39 7.96
C ARG A 314 7.91 15.01 9.16
N LEU A 315 7.30 14.19 10.00
CA LEU A 315 6.54 14.60 11.19
C LEU A 315 7.42 14.74 12.44
N GLY A 316 8.52 14.00 12.51
CA GLY A 316 9.41 14.00 13.66
C GLY A 316 10.26 12.73 13.75
N ASN A 317 10.71 12.44 14.98
CA ASN A 317 11.47 11.22 15.29
C ASN A 317 10.98 10.63 16.62
N ILE A 318 10.72 9.32 16.64
CA ILE A 318 10.12 8.64 17.81
C ILE A 318 11.03 8.61 19.04
N MET A 319 12.32 8.88 18.90
CA MET A 319 13.24 9.05 20.05
C MET A 319 13.12 10.44 20.68
N GLN A 320 12.40 11.37 20.04
CA GLN A 320 12.26 12.77 20.48
C GLN A 320 10.80 13.14 20.79
N GLY A 321 9.83 12.32 20.39
CA GLY A 321 8.40 12.55 20.57
C GLY A 321 7.58 11.28 20.47
N GLU A 322 6.30 11.36 20.77
CA GLU A 322 5.39 10.21 20.76
C GLU A 322 4.66 10.10 19.39
N LEU A 323 4.54 8.85 18.88
CA LEU A 323 3.80 8.57 17.62
C LEU A 323 2.37 9.12 17.62
N ALA A 324 1.68 9.02 18.76
CA ALA A 324 0.32 9.52 18.91
C ALA A 324 0.22 11.04 18.75
N ASP A 325 1.25 11.79 19.16
CA ASP A 325 1.29 13.24 19.02
C ASP A 325 1.61 13.65 17.57
N MET A 326 2.51 12.92 16.92
CA MET A 326 2.79 13.10 15.49
C MET A 326 1.54 12.83 14.63
N TYR A 327 0.77 11.79 14.95
CA TYR A 327 -0.51 11.55 14.28
C TYR A 327 -1.53 12.68 14.48
N ARG A 328 -1.58 13.29 15.68
CA ARG A 328 -2.49 14.40 15.98
C ARG A 328 -2.03 15.74 15.46
N SER A 329 -0.79 15.85 14.98
CA SER A 329 -0.25 17.12 14.50
C SER A 329 -1.09 17.73 13.37
N ASP A 330 -1.10 19.05 13.28
CA ASP A 330 -1.85 19.74 12.24
C ASP A 330 -1.35 19.37 10.84
N GLU A 331 -0.06 19.10 10.71
CA GLU A 331 0.58 18.64 9.47
C GLU A 331 0.00 17.30 9.01
N GLN A 332 -0.06 16.30 9.90
CA GLN A 332 -0.61 14.98 9.58
C GLN A 332 -2.10 15.01 9.28
N GLN A 333 -2.84 15.79 10.07
CA GLN A 333 -4.28 15.92 9.87
C GLN A 333 -4.61 16.71 8.58
N SER A 334 -3.79 17.71 8.22
CA SER A 334 -3.92 18.43 6.96
C SER A 334 -3.59 17.52 5.77
N PHE A 335 -2.46 16.80 5.83
CA PHE A 335 -2.09 15.81 4.81
C PHE A 335 -3.24 14.85 4.49
N GLY A 336 -3.92 14.34 5.52
CA GLY A 336 -5.06 13.44 5.34
C GLY A 336 -6.26 14.09 4.64
N ARG A 337 -6.62 15.33 5.06
CA ARG A 337 -7.74 16.09 4.48
C ARG A 337 -7.47 16.59 3.06
N ASP A 338 -6.22 16.93 2.75
CA ASP A 338 -5.82 17.42 1.43
C ASP A 338 -6.13 16.43 0.32
N LYS A 339 -6.19 15.13 0.65
CA LYS A 339 -6.66 14.12 -0.29
C LYS A 339 -8.05 14.45 -0.87
N ARG A 340 -8.98 14.95 -0.06
CA ARG A 340 -10.33 15.37 -0.45
C ARG A 340 -10.35 16.82 -0.94
N ASP A 341 -9.72 17.71 -0.18
CA ASP A 341 -9.92 19.15 -0.31
C ASP A 341 -9.22 19.71 -1.54
N ALA A 342 -8.05 19.14 -1.92
CA ALA A 342 -7.29 19.54 -3.10
C ALA A 342 -7.84 18.99 -4.44
N LEU A 343 -8.88 18.16 -4.43
CA LEU A 343 -9.43 17.59 -5.66
C LEU A 343 -10.02 18.67 -6.58
N PRO A 344 -9.75 18.58 -7.91
CA PRO A 344 -10.36 19.47 -8.89
C PRO A 344 -11.87 19.29 -8.97
N LEU A 345 -12.56 20.32 -9.42
CA LEU A 345 -14.03 20.33 -9.52
C LEU A 345 -14.55 19.21 -10.43
N GLU A 346 -13.80 18.82 -11.46
CA GLU A 346 -14.13 17.69 -12.33
C GLU A 346 -14.25 16.38 -11.55
N CYS A 347 -13.34 16.13 -10.57
CA CYS A 347 -13.43 14.97 -9.69
C CYS A 347 -14.66 15.04 -8.77
N LYS A 348 -14.89 16.20 -8.14
CA LYS A 348 -16.01 16.41 -7.20
C LYS A 348 -17.40 16.26 -7.85
N ARG A 349 -17.48 16.46 -9.18
CA ARG A 349 -18.72 16.29 -9.98
C ARG A 349 -18.78 14.95 -10.73
N CYS A 350 -17.80 14.08 -10.57
CA CYS A 350 -17.74 12.81 -11.26
C CYS A 350 -18.79 11.83 -10.72
N ASN A 351 -19.49 11.12 -11.61
CA ASN A 351 -20.48 10.11 -11.25
C ASN A 351 -19.88 8.94 -10.43
N TYR A 352 -18.56 8.72 -10.53
CA TYR A 352 -17.83 7.68 -9.82
C TYR A 352 -17.02 8.23 -8.64
N TYR A 353 -17.27 9.48 -8.21
CA TYR A 353 -16.56 10.06 -7.08
C TYR A 353 -16.65 9.19 -5.82
N PHE A 354 -17.84 8.66 -5.52
CA PHE A 354 -18.10 7.80 -4.36
C PHE A 354 -17.32 6.46 -4.38
N LEU A 355 -16.82 6.03 -5.54
CA LEU A 355 -15.96 4.85 -5.67
C LEU A 355 -14.49 5.21 -5.62
N CYS A 356 -14.11 6.32 -6.25
CA CYS A 356 -12.73 6.68 -6.53
C CYS A 356 -12.12 7.60 -5.48
N HIS A 357 -12.88 8.61 -5.00
CA HIS A 357 -12.39 9.69 -4.13
C HIS A 357 -11.08 10.32 -4.62
N GLY A 358 -10.86 10.31 -5.96
CA GLY A 358 -9.63 10.77 -6.62
C GLY A 358 -8.42 9.83 -6.45
N GLU A 359 -8.59 8.67 -5.88
CA GLU A 359 -7.55 7.66 -5.58
C GLU A 359 -6.36 8.24 -4.79
N CYS A 360 -5.16 7.66 -4.86
CA CYS A 360 -4.01 8.06 -4.07
C CYS A 360 -3.42 9.40 -4.55
N PRO A 361 -3.10 10.34 -3.64
CA PRO A 361 -2.38 11.58 -3.99
C PRO A 361 -1.08 11.35 -4.75
N LYS A 362 -0.40 10.21 -4.55
CA LYS A 362 0.81 9.84 -5.29
C LYS A 362 0.64 9.88 -6.81
N HIS A 363 -0.58 9.64 -7.31
CA HIS A 363 -0.87 9.61 -8.75
C HIS A 363 -1.54 10.89 -9.26
N ARG A 364 -1.59 11.99 -8.45
CA ARG A 364 -2.35 13.21 -8.77
C ARG A 364 -1.49 14.35 -9.27
N PHE A 365 -0.73 14.12 -10.31
CA PHE A 365 0.09 15.13 -10.98
C PHE A 365 -0.42 15.51 -12.38
N GLY A 366 -1.62 15.06 -12.75
CA GLY A 366 -2.31 15.50 -13.95
C GLY A 366 -3.14 16.77 -13.74
N TYR A 367 -3.74 17.25 -14.85
CA TYR A 367 -4.60 18.42 -14.87
C TYR A 367 -5.99 18.04 -15.33
N ALA A 368 -7.01 18.66 -14.74
CA ALA A 368 -8.38 18.59 -15.22
C ALA A 368 -8.54 19.37 -16.54
N LYS A 369 -9.64 19.15 -17.25
CA LYS A 369 -9.91 19.81 -18.55
C LYS A 369 -9.94 21.33 -18.48
N ASN A 370 -10.26 21.89 -17.34
CA ASN A 370 -10.26 23.34 -17.08
C ASN A 370 -8.92 23.89 -16.59
N GLY A 371 -7.87 23.06 -16.51
CA GLY A 371 -6.53 23.42 -16.06
C GLY A 371 -6.31 23.32 -14.56
N GLU A 372 -7.30 22.91 -13.75
CA GLU A 372 -7.10 22.66 -12.31
C GLU A 372 -6.11 21.49 -12.10
N PRO A 373 -5.13 21.62 -11.20
CA PRO A 373 -4.15 20.57 -10.88
C PRO A 373 -4.77 19.43 -10.06
N TYR A 374 -3.94 18.44 -9.74
CA TYR A 374 -4.26 17.28 -8.88
C TYR A 374 -5.27 16.30 -9.47
N MET A 375 -5.39 16.24 -10.78
CA MET A 375 -6.09 15.14 -11.44
C MET A 375 -5.24 13.87 -11.39
N ASN A 376 -5.86 12.75 -11.03
CA ASN A 376 -5.19 11.45 -11.09
C ASN A 376 -4.89 11.07 -12.56
N VAL A 377 -3.65 10.74 -12.86
CA VAL A 377 -3.22 10.38 -14.23
C VAL A 377 -3.83 9.08 -14.73
N LEU A 378 -4.27 8.18 -13.82
CA LEU A 378 -4.98 6.94 -14.16
C LEU A 378 -6.51 7.12 -14.24
N CYS A 379 -7.03 8.36 -14.13
CA CYS A 379 -8.47 8.66 -14.04
C CYS A 379 -9.29 8.00 -15.16
N GLU A 380 -8.83 8.06 -16.41
CA GLU A 380 -9.55 7.45 -17.54
C GLU A 380 -9.61 5.92 -17.42
N GLY A 381 -8.56 5.28 -16.90
CA GLY A 381 -8.53 3.85 -16.62
C GLY A 381 -9.52 3.46 -15.51
N TYR A 382 -9.56 4.22 -14.42
CA TYR A 382 -10.55 3.98 -13.35
C TYR A 382 -11.97 4.22 -13.84
N LYS A 383 -12.24 5.26 -14.62
CA LYS A 383 -13.56 5.48 -15.22
C LYS A 383 -13.97 4.35 -16.16
N MET A 384 -13.03 3.80 -16.93
CA MET A 384 -13.25 2.62 -17.78
C MET A 384 -13.65 1.43 -16.92
N PHE A 385 -12.88 1.10 -15.91
CA PHE A 385 -13.12 -0.01 -15.00
C PHE A 385 -14.47 0.13 -14.27
N PHE A 386 -14.75 1.28 -13.65
CA PHE A 386 -16.01 1.49 -12.93
C PHE A 386 -17.23 1.41 -13.84
N ARG A 387 -17.14 1.94 -15.06
CA ARG A 387 -18.24 1.84 -16.05
C ARG A 387 -18.48 0.38 -16.46
N HIS A 388 -17.39 -0.36 -16.67
CA HIS A 388 -17.46 -1.76 -17.06
C HIS A 388 -18.08 -2.63 -15.97
N THR A 389 -17.72 -2.39 -14.73
CA THR A 389 -18.16 -3.20 -13.57
C THR A 389 -19.50 -2.75 -12.97
N ASP A 390 -20.01 -1.55 -13.31
CA ASP A 390 -21.21 -0.94 -12.74
C ASP A 390 -22.42 -1.89 -12.66
N PRO A 391 -22.86 -2.56 -13.75
CA PRO A 391 -24.05 -3.41 -13.70
C PRO A 391 -23.88 -4.60 -12.74
N TYR A 392 -22.70 -5.17 -12.68
CA TYR A 392 -22.38 -6.30 -11.81
C TYR A 392 -22.32 -5.88 -10.33
N MET A 393 -21.66 -4.76 -10.05
CA MET A 393 -21.54 -4.22 -8.70
C MET A 393 -22.91 -3.81 -8.13
N ARG A 394 -23.77 -3.20 -8.93
CA ARG A 394 -25.17 -2.91 -8.53
C ARG A 394 -25.95 -4.17 -8.22
N TYR A 395 -25.79 -5.20 -9.02
CA TYR A 395 -26.47 -6.46 -8.79
C TYR A 395 -25.95 -7.16 -7.52
N MET A 396 -24.64 -7.22 -7.32
CA MET A 396 -24.04 -7.76 -6.09
C MET A 396 -24.51 -6.98 -4.85
N LYS A 397 -24.56 -5.64 -4.91
CA LYS A 397 -25.13 -4.82 -3.84
C LYS A 397 -26.58 -5.23 -3.54
N THR A 398 -27.42 -5.40 -4.58
CA THR A 398 -28.83 -5.80 -4.41
C THR A 398 -28.97 -7.17 -3.75
N LEU A 399 -28.09 -8.14 -4.08
CA LEU A 399 -28.04 -9.45 -3.43
C LEU A 399 -27.70 -9.30 -1.95
N ILE A 400 -26.66 -8.54 -1.63
CA ILE A 400 -26.23 -8.29 -0.24
C ILE A 400 -27.34 -7.63 0.58
N GLU A 401 -28.02 -6.62 0.03
CA GLU A 401 -29.17 -5.95 0.68
C GLU A 401 -30.33 -6.90 0.98
N LYS A 402 -30.48 -7.98 0.21
CA LYS A 402 -31.46 -9.05 0.44
C LYS A 402 -30.96 -10.15 1.38
N GLY A 403 -29.72 -10.07 1.86
CA GLY A 403 -29.09 -11.13 2.66
C GLY A 403 -28.63 -12.33 1.82
N GLU A 404 -28.54 -12.17 0.50
CA GLU A 404 -28.08 -13.19 -0.43
C GLU A 404 -26.56 -13.01 -0.71
N PRO A 405 -25.82 -14.08 -1.04
CA PRO A 405 -24.40 -13.98 -1.33
C PRO A 405 -24.14 -13.25 -2.64
N ALA A 406 -23.11 -12.39 -2.67
CA ALA A 406 -22.69 -11.65 -3.85
C ALA A 406 -22.34 -12.58 -5.04
N SER A 407 -21.97 -13.85 -4.76
CA SER A 407 -21.67 -14.87 -5.77
C SER A 407 -22.83 -15.19 -6.71
N GLY A 408 -24.09 -14.85 -6.34
CA GLY A 408 -25.24 -14.95 -7.26
C GLY A 408 -25.08 -14.10 -8.53
N VAL A 409 -24.15 -13.15 -8.57
CA VAL A 409 -23.82 -12.41 -9.80
C VAL A 409 -23.29 -13.29 -10.93
N MET A 410 -22.70 -14.43 -10.61
CA MET A 410 -22.20 -15.40 -11.60
C MET A 410 -23.32 -15.99 -12.48
N ASP A 411 -24.56 -15.97 -11.99
CA ASP A 411 -25.76 -16.41 -12.73
C ASP A 411 -26.36 -15.29 -13.60
N MET A 412 -25.82 -14.09 -13.53
CA MET A 412 -26.26 -12.96 -14.34
C MET A 412 -26.01 -13.24 -15.81
N LYS A 413 -27.06 -13.47 -16.57
CA LYS A 413 -26.95 -13.70 -18.03
C LYS A 413 -26.37 -12.44 -18.69
N LYS A 414 -25.34 -12.64 -19.50
CA LYS A 414 -24.73 -11.60 -20.34
C LYS A 414 -25.72 -11.13 -21.41
#